data_ccebc79e1ccdddf85ebb72a236b63ecc
#
_entry.id   ccebc79e1ccdddf85ebb72a236b63ecc
#
_cell.length_a   1.000
_cell.length_b   1.000
_cell.length_c   1.000
_cell.angle_alpha   90.00
_cell.angle_beta   90.00
_cell.angle_gamma   90.00
#
_symmetry.space_group_name_H-M   'P 1'
#
loop_
_entity.id
_entity.type
_entity.pdbx_description
1 polymer ?
#
loop_
_entity_poly.entity_id
_entity_poly.type
_entity_poly.pdbx_seq_one_letter_code
_entity_poly.pdbx_strand_id
1 'polypeptide(L)'
;RPEVAESSVRPFIVHRFAETYLIAAEAAMYLDKPSEAVAMLNVVRDRASYDENRTSAENLLAAQRMRNKVPDMTDTGIGINFILEERSRELCGEYMRWWDLVRTRTGSGEVQLLYRVRNLVSPTVYSDEGHIPAYANIKDYHVLRPIPQGQIDLTSNEFLQNPGY
;
A
#
# COMPACT_ATOMS: atom_id res chain seq x y z
N ARG A 1 35.22 2.41 14.91
CA ARG A 1 34.77 2.23 13.51
C ARG A 1 33.30 1.90 13.61
N PRO A 2 32.40 2.60 12.89
CA PRO A 2 31.04 2.10 12.77
C PRO A 2 31.15 0.73 12.10
N GLU A 3 30.63 -0.31 12.76
CA GLU A 3 30.49 -1.61 12.15
C GLU A 3 29.64 -1.40 10.90
N VAL A 4 30.20 -1.67 9.75
CA VAL A 4 29.44 -1.71 8.49
C VAL A 4 28.47 -2.84 8.69
N ALA A 5 27.20 -2.52 8.86
CA ALA A 5 26.16 -3.52 8.94
C ALA A 5 26.32 -4.42 7.69
N GLU A 6 26.62 -5.70 7.93
CA GLU A 6 26.77 -6.64 6.83
C GLU A 6 25.52 -6.59 5.97
N SER A 7 25.70 -6.35 4.68
CA SER A 7 24.60 -6.33 3.74
C SER A 7 23.88 -7.67 3.78
N SER A 8 22.57 -7.64 3.92
CA SER A 8 21.75 -8.85 3.95
C SER A 8 22.00 -9.68 2.69
N VAL A 9 22.31 -10.95 2.87
CA VAL A 9 22.45 -11.93 1.78
C VAL A 9 21.10 -12.60 1.44
N ARG A 10 20.01 -12.20 2.10
CA ARG A 10 18.69 -12.73 1.81
C ARG A 10 18.16 -12.18 0.49
N PRO A 11 17.54 -13.01 -0.35
CA PRO A 11 16.91 -12.55 -1.57
C PRO A 11 15.84 -11.49 -1.25
N PHE A 12 15.80 -10.43 -2.04
CA PHE A 12 14.71 -9.46 -2.00
C PHE A 12 13.54 -9.97 -2.84
N ILE A 13 12.34 -9.98 -2.26
CA ILE A 13 11.13 -10.36 -2.98
C ILE A 13 10.70 -9.17 -3.85
N VAL A 14 10.85 -9.31 -5.15
CA VAL A 14 10.44 -8.28 -6.11
C VAL A 14 8.94 -8.36 -6.38
N HIS A 15 8.42 -9.58 -6.53
CA HIS A 15 7.02 -9.84 -6.82
C HIS A 15 6.64 -11.24 -6.33
N ARG A 16 5.41 -11.41 -5.85
CA ARG A 16 4.87 -12.71 -5.45
C ARG A 16 3.38 -12.82 -5.80
N PHE A 17 2.89 -14.04 -5.86
CA PHE A 17 1.57 -14.32 -6.42
C PHE A 17 0.40 -13.67 -5.64
N ALA A 18 0.56 -13.41 -4.34
CA ALA A 18 -0.42 -12.66 -3.56
C ALA A 18 -0.64 -11.25 -4.11
N GLU A 19 0.42 -10.58 -4.57
CA GLU A 19 0.30 -9.27 -5.21
C GLU A 19 -0.52 -9.34 -6.50
N THR A 20 -0.34 -10.39 -7.31
CA THR A 20 -1.13 -10.61 -8.52
C THR A 20 -2.64 -10.69 -8.23
N TYR A 21 -3.03 -11.41 -7.17
CA TYR A 21 -4.43 -11.45 -6.75
C TYR A 21 -4.95 -10.09 -6.29
N LEU A 22 -4.15 -9.32 -5.57
CA LEU A 22 -4.54 -7.98 -5.12
C LEU A 22 -4.64 -6.96 -6.27
N ILE A 23 -3.78 -7.08 -7.29
CA ILE A 23 -3.89 -6.31 -8.54
C ILE A 23 -5.17 -6.70 -9.30
N ALA A 24 -5.45 -8.01 -9.39
CA ALA A 24 -6.67 -8.49 -10.05
C ALA A 24 -7.94 -8.00 -9.33
N ALA A 25 -7.94 -8.00 -7.99
CA ALA A 25 -9.03 -7.45 -7.19
C ALA A 25 -9.24 -5.96 -7.46
N GLU A 26 -8.17 -5.19 -7.52
CA GLU A 26 -8.23 -3.76 -7.82
C GLU A 26 -8.75 -3.50 -9.24
N ALA A 27 -8.27 -4.24 -10.23
CA ALA A 27 -8.73 -4.14 -11.62
C ALA A 27 -10.22 -4.49 -11.74
N ALA A 28 -10.69 -5.50 -11.02
CA ALA A 28 -12.11 -5.87 -10.98
C ALA A 28 -12.97 -4.74 -10.40
N MET A 29 -12.51 -4.03 -9.37
CA MET A 29 -13.20 -2.84 -8.85
C MET A 29 -13.34 -1.73 -9.88
N TYR A 30 -12.28 -1.43 -10.62
CA TYR A 30 -12.36 -0.40 -11.68
C TYR A 30 -13.21 -0.82 -12.89
N LEU A 31 -13.48 -2.12 -13.04
CA LEU A 31 -14.38 -2.67 -14.06
C LEU A 31 -15.82 -2.86 -13.56
N ASP A 32 -16.17 -2.34 -12.38
CA ASP A 32 -17.48 -2.52 -11.73
C ASP A 32 -17.88 -3.98 -11.54
N LYS A 33 -16.91 -4.80 -11.10
CA LYS A 33 -17.06 -6.23 -10.85
C LYS A 33 -16.74 -6.59 -9.39
N PRO A 34 -17.49 -6.08 -8.43
CA PRO A 34 -17.17 -6.26 -7.00
C PRO A 34 -17.11 -7.71 -6.57
N SER A 35 -17.93 -8.59 -7.13
CA SER A 35 -17.93 -10.02 -6.80
C SER A 35 -16.62 -10.71 -7.23
N GLU A 36 -16.05 -10.34 -8.39
CA GLU A 36 -14.75 -10.84 -8.82
C GLU A 36 -13.63 -10.31 -7.91
N ALA A 37 -13.70 -9.04 -7.51
CA ALA A 37 -12.74 -8.45 -6.57
C ALA A 37 -12.73 -9.20 -5.23
N VAL A 38 -13.91 -9.46 -4.67
CA VAL A 38 -14.07 -10.24 -3.43
C VAL A 38 -13.51 -11.66 -3.57
N ALA A 39 -13.74 -12.32 -4.71
CA ALA A 39 -13.19 -13.65 -4.96
C ALA A 39 -11.65 -13.66 -4.93
N MET A 40 -11.01 -12.67 -5.58
CA MET A 40 -9.54 -12.54 -5.58
C MET A 40 -8.98 -12.24 -4.18
N LEU A 41 -9.61 -11.33 -3.44
CA LEU A 41 -9.25 -11.04 -2.05
C LEU A 41 -9.34 -12.28 -1.16
N ASN A 42 -10.39 -13.06 -1.31
CA ASN A 42 -10.60 -14.25 -0.48
C ASN A 42 -9.53 -15.31 -0.69
N VAL A 43 -8.92 -15.42 -1.87
CA VAL A 43 -7.78 -16.35 -2.08
C VAL A 43 -6.62 -16.00 -1.14
N VAL A 44 -6.27 -14.72 -1.04
CA VAL A 44 -5.19 -14.24 -0.16
C VAL A 44 -5.55 -14.44 1.31
N ARG A 45 -6.78 -14.09 1.69
CA ARG A 45 -7.27 -14.16 3.07
C ARG A 45 -7.44 -15.59 3.57
N ASP A 46 -7.89 -16.50 2.73
CA ASP A 46 -8.03 -17.93 3.06
C ASP A 46 -6.64 -18.54 3.33
N ARG A 47 -5.67 -18.25 2.47
CA ARG A 47 -4.28 -18.67 2.69
C ARG A 47 -3.73 -18.12 4.01
N ALA A 48 -3.94 -16.84 4.29
CA ALA A 48 -3.45 -16.19 5.50
C ALA A 48 -4.12 -16.71 6.79
N SER A 49 -5.33 -17.27 6.69
CA SER A 49 -6.07 -17.84 7.81
C SER A 49 -5.74 -19.31 8.09
N TYR A 50 -5.03 -19.97 7.18
CA TYR A 50 -4.69 -21.39 7.30
C TYR A 50 -3.59 -21.63 8.34
N ASP A 51 -3.75 -22.67 9.14
CA ASP A 51 -2.78 -23.13 10.11
C ASP A 51 -2.72 -24.68 10.05
N GLU A 52 -1.54 -25.23 9.84
CA GLU A 52 -1.32 -26.68 9.71
C GLU A 52 -1.65 -27.47 10.99
N ASN A 53 -1.63 -26.79 12.14
CA ASN A 53 -1.93 -27.39 13.44
C ASN A 53 -3.45 -27.43 13.75
N ARG A 54 -4.29 -26.90 12.87
CA ARG A 54 -5.74 -26.92 12.97
C ARG A 54 -6.35 -28.03 12.15
N THR A 55 -7.50 -28.52 12.60
CA THR A 55 -8.34 -29.42 11.80
C THR A 55 -8.89 -28.70 10.58
N SER A 56 -9.32 -29.45 9.58
CA SER A 56 -9.97 -28.89 8.38
C SER A 56 -11.20 -28.05 8.72
N ALA A 57 -11.98 -28.44 9.72
CA ALA A 57 -13.16 -27.70 10.17
C ALA A 57 -12.78 -26.34 10.80
N GLU A 58 -11.74 -26.32 11.63
CA GLU A 58 -11.24 -25.09 12.25
C GLU A 58 -10.65 -24.13 11.21
N ASN A 59 -9.91 -24.64 10.22
CA ASN A 59 -9.40 -23.83 9.12
C ASN A 59 -10.54 -23.26 8.26
N LEU A 60 -11.58 -24.04 7.97
CA LEU A 60 -12.76 -23.57 7.25
C LEU A 60 -13.46 -22.44 8.02
N LEU A 61 -13.62 -22.59 9.33
CA LEU A 61 -14.22 -21.56 10.18
C LEU A 61 -13.36 -20.29 10.23
N ALA A 62 -12.04 -20.43 10.30
CA ALA A 62 -11.12 -19.29 10.24
C ALA A 62 -11.24 -18.53 8.92
N ALA A 63 -11.27 -19.23 7.79
CA ALA A 63 -11.47 -18.65 6.46
C ALA A 63 -12.81 -17.91 6.38
N GLN A 64 -13.91 -18.50 6.84
CA GLN A 64 -15.23 -17.85 6.87
C GLN A 64 -15.23 -16.57 7.71
N ARG A 65 -14.59 -16.58 8.89
CA ARG A 65 -14.45 -15.38 9.72
C ARG A 65 -13.69 -14.26 9.03
N MET A 66 -12.69 -14.59 8.24
CA MET A 66 -11.94 -13.60 7.46
C MET A 66 -12.78 -13.05 6.30
N ARG A 67 -13.49 -13.91 5.56
CA ARG A 67 -14.39 -13.50 4.47
C ARG A 67 -15.50 -12.58 4.96
N ASN A 68 -16.10 -12.86 6.13
CA ASN A 68 -17.15 -12.04 6.72
C ASN A 68 -16.69 -10.63 7.12
N LYS A 69 -15.39 -10.34 7.12
CA LYS A 69 -14.83 -9.01 7.36
C LYS A 69 -14.65 -8.19 6.08
N VAL A 70 -14.90 -8.75 4.91
CA VAL A 70 -14.92 -7.99 3.66
C VAL A 70 -16.17 -7.13 3.65
N PRO A 71 -16.05 -5.79 3.49
CA PRO A 71 -17.22 -4.92 3.44
C PRO A 71 -18.03 -5.15 2.17
N ASP A 72 -19.19 -4.52 2.09
CA ASP A 72 -19.89 -4.38 0.81
C ASP A 72 -19.00 -3.54 -0.13
N MET A 73 -18.60 -4.15 -1.23
CA MET A 73 -17.69 -3.58 -2.21
C MET A 73 -18.42 -3.02 -3.45
N THR A 74 -19.73 -2.83 -3.38
CA THR A 74 -20.48 -2.21 -4.48
C THR A 74 -20.12 -0.75 -4.72
N ASP A 75 -19.62 -0.04 -3.69
CA ASP A 75 -18.99 1.26 -3.84
C ASP A 75 -17.50 1.10 -4.15
N THR A 76 -17.07 1.60 -5.32
CA THR A 76 -15.68 1.50 -5.79
C THR A 76 -14.68 2.15 -4.83
N GLY A 77 -15.05 3.28 -4.20
CA GLY A 77 -14.19 3.97 -3.24
C GLY A 77 -13.96 3.15 -1.97
N ILE A 78 -15.01 2.52 -1.44
CA ILE A 78 -14.93 1.60 -0.30
C ILE A 78 -14.08 0.38 -0.68
N GLY A 79 -14.33 -0.22 -1.84
CA GLY A 79 -13.61 -1.39 -2.33
C GLY A 79 -12.11 -1.12 -2.52
N ILE A 80 -11.75 -0.03 -3.19
CA ILE A 80 -10.34 0.36 -3.37
C ILE A 80 -9.66 0.63 -2.04
N ASN A 81 -10.32 1.32 -1.11
CA ASN A 81 -9.77 1.56 0.21
C ASN A 81 -9.51 0.25 0.96
N PHE A 82 -10.44 -0.69 0.92
CA PHE A 82 -10.29 -1.99 1.55
C PHE A 82 -9.14 -2.81 0.93
N ILE A 83 -9.02 -2.81 -0.40
CA ILE A 83 -7.92 -3.46 -1.12
C ILE A 83 -6.57 -2.85 -0.72
N LEU A 84 -6.47 -1.52 -0.62
CA LEU A 84 -5.26 -0.85 -0.16
C LEU A 84 -4.87 -1.21 1.27
N GLU A 85 -5.84 -1.43 2.16
CA GLU A 85 -5.59 -1.92 3.52
C GLU A 85 -5.13 -3.40 3.50
N GLU A 86 -5.72 -4.23 2.65
CA GLU A 86 -5.29 -5.62 2.49
C GLU A 86 -3.86 -5.69 1.93
N ARG A 87 -3.53 -4.87 0.93
CA ARG A 87 -2.16 -4.73 0.41
C ARG A 87 -1.16 -4.32 1.51
N SER A 88 -1.56 -3.41 2.40
CA SER A 88 -0.72 -3.02 3.55
C SER A 88 -0.43 -4.18 4.49
N ARG A 89 -1.43 -5.02 4.76
CA ARG A 89 -1.27 -6.19 5.65
C ARG A 89 -0.46 -7.29 5.00
N GLU A 90 -0.78 -7.62 3.76
CA GLU A 90 -0.19 -8.74 3.03
C GLU A 90 1.24 -8.45 2.55
N LEU A 91 1.51 -7.24 2.09
CA LEU A 91 2.78 -6.84 1.48
C LEU A 91 3.63 -5.96 2.42
N CYS A 92 3.41 -6.07 3.73
CA CYS A 92 4.16 -5.31 4.73
C CYS A 92 5.66 -5.61 4.64
N GLY A 93 6.47 -4.55 4.52
CA GLY A 93 7.93 -4.68 4.38
C GLY A 93 8.42 -4.96 2.94
N GLU A 94 7.53 -5.07 1.96
CA GLU A 94 7.88 -5.32 0.54
C GLU A 94 8.00 -4.02 -0.28
N TYR A 95 8.01 -2.86 0.36
CA TYR A 95 8.21 -1.53 -0.22
C TYR A 95 7.17 -1.06 -1.26
N MET A 96 6.04 -1.75 -1.39
CA MET A 96 5.01 -1.45 -2.41
C MET A 96 4.11 -0.27 -2.04
N ARG A 97 4.02 0.09 -0.75
CA ARG A 97 3.03 1.04 -0.24
C ARG A 97 3.07 2.42 -0.90
N TRP A 98 4.26 2.95 -1.16
CA TRP A 98 4.40 4.24 -1.82
C TRP A 98 3.73 4.25 -3.19
N TRP A 99 4.03 3.26 -4.02
CA TRP A 99 3.49 3.11 -5.36
C TRP A 99 1.97 2.95 -5.35
N ASP A 100 1.44 2.16 -4.43
CA ASP A 100 0.01 1.97 -4.26
C ASP A 100 -0.71 3.29 -3.97
N LEU A 101 -0.17 4.10 -3.07
CA LEU A 101 -0.81 5.34 -2.64
C LEU A 101 -0.68 6.48 -3.67
N VAL A 102 0.38 6.50 -4.46
CA VAL A 102 0.60 7.54 -5.48
C VAL A 102 -0.25 7.29 -6.72
N ARG A 103 -0.41 6.04 -7.14
CA ARG A 103 -1.14 5.68 -8.38
C ARG A 103 -2.66 5.60 -8.18
N THR A 104 -3.14 5.36 -6.97
CA THR A 104 -4.58 5.20 -6.70
C THR A 104 -5.24 6.52 -6.28
N ARG A 105 -6.55 6.57 -6.48
CA ARG A 105 -7.38 7.74 -6.17
C ARG A 105 -8.49 7.39 -5.18
N THR A 106 -8.94 8.38 -4.44
CA THR A 106 -10.20 8.30 -3.68
C THR A 106 -11.40 8.34 -4.62
N GLY A 107 -12.60 8.06 -4.11
CA GLY A 107 -13.83 8.25 -4.87
C GLY A 107 -14.05 9.69 -5.36
N SER A 108 -13.47 10.69 -4.70
CA SER A 108 -13.47 12.10 -5.12
C SER A 108 -12.36 12.47 -6.11
N GLY A 109 -11.49 11.52 -6.47
CA GLY A 109 -10.39 11.73 -7.43
C GLY A 109 -9.09 12.23 -6.82
N GLU A 110 -9.01 12.48 -5.52
CA GLU A 110 -7.77 12.87 -4.84
C GLU A 110 -6.76 11.70 -4.79
N VAL A 111 -5.46 12.01 -4.89
CA VAL A 111 -4.40 11.00 -4.73
C VAL A 111 -4.45 10.40 -3.33
N GLN A 112 -4.48 9.09 -3.21
CA GLN A 112 -4.59 8.38 -1.92
C GLN A 112 -3.47 8.77 -0.95
N LEU A 113 -2.24 9.01 -1.42
CA LEU A 113 -1.14 9.47 -0.58
C LEU A 113 -1.50 10.78 0.13
N LEU A 114 -1.95 11.78 -0.63
CA LEU A 114 -2.28 13.11 -0.11
C LEU A 114 -3.46 13.03 0.84
N TYR A 115 -4.52 12.35 0.43
CA TYR A 115 -5.72 12.15 1.24
C TYR A 115 -5.40 11.50 2.59
N ARG A 116 -4.66 10.40 2.59
CA ARG A 116 -4.36 9.64 3.81
C ARG A 116 -3.46 10.42 4.76
N VAL A 117 -2.44 11.08 4.24
CA VAL A 117 -1.56 11.88 5.11
C VAL A 117 -2.28 13.09 5.69
N ARG A 118 -3.15 13.75 4.92
CA ARG A 118 -3.91 14.92 5.38
C ARG A 118 -5.00 14.57 6.39
N ASN A 119 -5.65 13.43 6.23
CA ASN A 119 -6.88 13.12 6.94
C ASN A 119 -6.78 11.94 7.92
N LEU A 120 -5.86 11.00 7.72
CA LEU A 120 -5.78 9.77 8.50
C LEU A 120 -4.56 9.69 9.41
N VAL A 121 -3.53 10.50 9.17
CA VAL A 121 -2.37 10.57 10.09
C VAL A 121 -2.75 11.41 11.28
N SER A 122 -2.78 10.80 12.47
CA SER A 122 -3.14 11.50 13.70
C SER A 122 -2.14 12.61 14.03
N PRO A 123 -2.63 13.83 14.32
CA PRO A 123 -1.77 14.93 14.76
C PRO A 123 -1.01 14.62 16.07
N THR A 124 -1.51 13.68 16.87
CA THR A 124 -0.98 13.38 18.19
C THR A 124 0.20 12.41 18.19
N VAL A 125 0.48 11.74 17.06
CA VAL A 125 1.55 10.73 16.99
C VAL A 125 2.95 11.35 16.96
N TYR A 126 3.10 12.63 16.60
CA TYR A 126 4.38 13.34 16.52
C TYR A 126 4.24 14.77 17.05
N SER A 127 3.90 14.89 18.33
CA SER A 127 3.83 16.20 19.00
C SER A 127 5.14 16.60 19.70
N ASP A 128 6.27 16.05 19.28
CA ASP A 128 7.56 16.48 19.79
C ASP A 128 7.84 17.91 19.36
N GLU A 129 8.24 18.73 20.31
CA GLU A 129 8.55 20.14 20.11
C GLU A 129 9.52 20.35 18.95
N GLY A 130 9.05 21.04 17.92
CA GLY A 130 9.86 21.41 16.75
C GLY A 130 9.61 20.59 15.47
N HIS A 131 8.79 19.55 15.47
CA HIS A 131 8.45 18.81 14.26
C HIS A 131 7.12 19.28 13.67
N ILE A 132 7.15 19.75 12.43
CA ILE A 132 5.91 20.05 11.69
C ILE A 132 5.24 18.73 11.32
N PRO A 133 3.98 18.51 11.72
CA PRO A 133 3.28 17.26 11.43
C PRO A 133 3.22 16.96 9.93
N ALA A 134 3.29 15.68 9.55
CA ALA A 134 3.28 15.25 8.15
C ALA A 134 2.08 15.80 7.38
N TYR A 135 0.88 15.85 8.01
CA TYR A 135 -0.33 16.38 7.38
C TYR A 135 -0.24 17.87 7.02
N ALA A 136 0.53 18.67 7.77
CA ALA A 136 0.74 20.09 7.50
C ALA A 136 1.84 20.31 6.44
N ASN A 137 2.78 19.38 6.33
CA ASN A 137 3.92 19.48 5.42
C ASN A 137 3.65 18.92 4.04
N ILE A 138 2.71 17.97 3.90
CA ILE A 138 2.47 17.32 2.61
C ILE A 138 1.91 18.32 1.59
N LYS A 139 2.56 18.39 0.43
CA LYS A 139 2.19 19.21 -0.72
C LYS A 139 1.90 18.33 -1.92
N ASP A 140 1.23 18.86 -2.93
CA ASP A 140 0.82 18.11 -4.10
C ASP A 140 2.01 17.53 -4.88
N TYR A 141 3.15 18.20 -4.89
CA TYR A 141 4.36 17.72 -5.55
C TYR A 141 5.00 16.50 -4.86
N HIS A 142 4.67 16.20 -3.59
CA HIS A 142 5.18 15.02 -2.89
C HIS A 142 4.69 13.68 -3.47
N VAL A 143 3.81 13.69 -4.45
CA VAL A 143 3.50 12.48 -5.25
C VAL A 143 4.69 12.06 -6.13
N LEU A 144 5.62 12.96 -6.38
CA LEU A 144 6.92 12.69 -6.98
C LEU A 144 7.98 12.63 -5.89
N ARG A 145 9.10 12.03 -6.17
CA ARG A 145 10.30 12.07 -5.33
C ARG A 145 11.32 12.99 -5.93
N PRO A 146 12.18 13.64 -5.12
CA PRO A 146 13.30 14.40 -5.67
C PRO A 146 14.22 13.48 -6.46
N ILE A 147 14.73 13.98 -7.58
CA ILE A 147 15.80 13.31 -8.32
C ILE A 147 17.09 13.51 -7.51
N PRO A 148 17.85 12.45 -7.21
CA PRO A 148 19.11 12.60 -6.49
C PRO A 148 20.05 13.60 -7.17
N GLN A 149 20.62 14.57 -6.41
CA GLN A 149 21.47 15.61 -6.96
C GLN A 149 22.63 15.03 -7.78
N GLY A 150 23.27 13.96 -7.30
CA GLY A 150 24.34 13.30 -8.06
C GLY A 150 23.93 12.77 -9.42
N GLN A 151 22.63 12.44 -9.62
CA GLN A 151 22.12 12.04 -10.94
C GLN A 151 21.99 13.28 -11.86
N ILE A 152 21.55 14.41 -11.33
CA ILE A 152 21.46 15.67 -12.07
C ILE A 152 22.87 16.12 -12.51
N ASP A 153 23.84 16.08 -11.59
CA ASP A 153 25.21 16.51 -11.83
C ASP A 153 25.91 15.67 -12.91
N LEU A 154 25.57 14.38 -13.00
CA LEU A 154 26.15 13.45 -13.98
C LEU A 154 25.57 13.62 -15.41
N THR A 155 24.45 14.32 -15.57
CA THR A 155 23.72 14.40 -16.85
C THR A 155 23.85 15.74 -17.56
N SER A 156 24.97 16.42 -17.48
CA SER A 156 25.27 17.64 -18.28
C SER A 156 24.24 18.76 -18.18
N ASN A 157 23.54 18.89 -17.06
CA ASN A 157 22.54 19.91 -16.74
C ASN A 157 21.27 19.94 -17.60
N GLU A 158 20.98 18.89 -18.35
CA GLU A 158 19.72 18.79 -19.11
C GLU A 158 18.54 18.26 -18.29
N PHE A 159 18.82 17.69 -17.10
CA PHE A 159 17.79 17.22 -16.18
C PHE A 159 17.40 18.29 -15.16
N LEU A 160 16.15 18.72 -15.24
CA LEU A 160 15.57 19.58 -14.21
C LEU A 160 15.05 18.73 -13.05
N GLN A 161 15.16 19.25 -11.84
CA GLN A 161 14.53 18.67 -10.66
C GLN A 161 13.01 18.63 -10.81
N ASN A 162 12.36 17.65 -10.17
CA ASN A 162 10.91 17.61 -10.11
C ASN A 162 10.36 18.88 -9.44
N PRO A 163 9.21 19.42 -9.91
CA PRO A 163 8.64 20.64 -9.36
C PRO A 163 8.47 20.57 -7.84
N GLY A 164 8.92 21.63 -7.15
CA GLY A 164 8.77 21.76 -5.71
C GLY A 164 9.98 21.32 -4.87
N TYR A 165 11.02 20.73 -5.50
CA TYR A 165 12.26 20.31 -4.85
C TYR A 165 13.44 21.18 -5.23
#